data_a882647cdf5d11892422156f5f91e7de
#
_entry.id   a882647cdf5d11892422156f5f91e7de
#
_cell.length_a   1.000
_cell.length_b   1.000
_cell.length_c   1.000
_cell.angle_alpha   90.00
_cell.angle_beta   90.00
_cell.angle_gamma   90.00
#
_symmetry.space_group_name_H-M   'P 1'
#
loop_
_entity.id
_entity.type
_entity.pdbx_description
1 polymer ?
#
loop_
_entity_poly.entity_id
_entity_poly.type
_entity_poly.pdbx_seq_one_letter_code
_entity_poly.pdbx_strand_id
1 'polypeptide(L)'
;MLVAQGLRKAYRSREVVKDFGLTLDAGEVVGLLGPNGAGKTTCFYMIVGLVPADAGQIVLDGKEITAEPMYARAKYGVGYLPQEPSVFRKLSVADNIRLVLELREDLDRNGRDRELESLLDELQVGHVAEQIGASLSGGERRRVEIARALAARPRLMLLDEPFAGVDPISVGEIQRIVRHLKNRGIGVLITDHNVRETLGICDRAYILNEGGVLAQGAPDALLANPDVRRVYLGETFRL
;
A
#
# COMPACT_ATOMS: atom_id res chain seq x y z
N MET A 1 13.29 4.57 5.24
CA MET A 1 13.11 3.18 5.74
C MET A 1 12.01 3.14 6.80
N LEU A 2 11.03 2.26 6.67
CA LEU A 2 10.05 1.93 7.71
C LEU A 2 10.53 0.66 8.44
N VAL A 3 10.45 0.70 9.77
CA VAL A 3 10.75 -0.45 10.64
C VAL A 3 9.58 -0.63 11.62
N ALA A 4 8.97 -1.79 11.60
CA ALA A 4 8.02 -2.25 12.61
C ALA A 4 8.66 -3.39 13.39
N GLN A 5 8.60 -3.34 14.72
CA GLN A 5 9.23 -4.36 15.58
C GLN A 5 8.33 -4.69 16.76
N GLY A 6 8.20 -6.00 17.04
CA GLY A 6 7.51 -6.50 18.22
C GLY A 6 6.05 -6.11 18.31
N LEU A 7 5.39 -5.84 17.16
CA LEU A 7 4.00 -5.40 17.18
C LEU A 7 3.10 -6.51 17.70
N ARG A 8 2.20 -6.14 18.63
CA ARG A 8 1.19 -7.03 19.19
C ARG A 8 -0.18 -6.39 19.09
N LYS A 9 -1.19 -7.23 18.91
CA LYS A 9 -2.59 -6.81 18.92
C LYS A 9 -3.50 -7.92 19.40
N ALA A 10 -4.32 -7.60 20.39
CA ALA A 10 -5.39 -8.46 20.86
C ALA A 10 -6.76 -7.79 20.70
N TYR A 11 -7.77 -8.54 20.37
CA TYR A 11 -9.16 -8.14 20.42
C TYR A 11 -9.88 -8.99 21.46
N ARG A 12 -10.27 -8.36 22.56
CA ARG A 12 -10.81 -9.05 23.76
C ARG A 12 -9.76 -10.03 24.31
N SER A 13 -10.09 -11.34 24.32
CA SER A 13 -9.19 -12.41 24.78
C SER A 13 -8.36 -13.06 23.68
N ARG A 14 -8.54 -12.67 22.41
CA ARG A 14 -7.85 -13.29 21.27
C ARG A 14 -6.69 -12.41 20.83
N GLU A 15 -5.47 -12.90 20.99
CA GLU A 15 -4.27 -12.30 20.39
C GLU A 15 -4.24 -12.63 18.89
N VAL A 16 -4.33 -11.58 18.05
CA VAL A 16 -4.39 -11.69 16.59
C VAL A 16 -3.02 -11.45 15.97
N VAL A 17 -2.19 -10.62 16.61
CA VAL A 17 -0.79 -10.38 16.23
C VAL A 17 0.08 -10.58 17.47
N LYS A 18 1.08 -11.46 17.37
CA LYS A 18 1.83 -11.97 18.54
C LYS A 18 3.23 -11.41 18.69
N ASP A 19 3.93 -11.11 17.65
CA ASP A 19 5.29 -10.53 17.65
C ASP A 19 5.67 -10.21 16.20
N PHE A 20 4.96 -9.26 15.62
CA PHE A 20 5.15 -8.96 14.20
C PHE A 20 6.26 -7.94 14.00
N GLY A 21 7.16 -8.25 13.06
CA GLY A 21 8.19 -7.33 12.59
C GLY A 21 8.26 -7.27 11.08
N LEU A 22 8.51 -6.08 10.55
CA LEU A 22 8.66 -5.81 9.12
C LEU A 22 9.59 -4.62 8.91
N THR A 23 10.39 -4.69 7.85
CA THR A 23 11.13 -3.53 7.33
C THR A 23 10.69 -3.24 5.90
N LEU A 24 10.75 -1.98 5.48
CA LEU A 24 10.47 -1.56 4.13
C LEU A 24 11.38 -0.40 3.76
N ASP A 25 12.17 -0.57 2.72
CA ASP A 25 13.10 0.45 2.24
C ASP A 25 12.49 1.32 1.12
N ALA A 26 13.14 2.44 0.86
CA ALA A 26 12.78 3.31 -0.26
C ALA A 26 13.02 2.57 -1.58
N GLY A 27 12.06 2.65 -2.51
CA GLY A 27 12.16 1.96 -3.80
C GLY A 27 12.11 0.42 -3.70
N GLU A 28 11.58 -0.10 -2.61
CA GLU A 28 11.37 -1.53 -2.42
C GLU A 28 9.87 -1.85 -2.47
N VAL A 29 9.53 -3.02 -3.03
CA VAL A 29 8.16 -3.56 -3.00
C VAL A 29 8.14 -4.78 -2.08
N VAL A 30 7.37 -4.68 -1.00
CA VAL A 30 7.24 -5.75 0.01
C VAL A 30 5.81 -6.27 0.04
N GLY A 31 5.65 -7.58 -0.03
CA GLY A 31 4.36 -8.27 0.13
C GLY A 31 4.11 -8.68 1.59
N LEU A 32 2.88 -8.51 2.06
CA LEU A 32 2.40 -9.04 3.34
C LEU A 32 1.30 -10.05 3.06
N LEU A 33 1.65 -11.33 3.07
CA LEU A 33 0.83 -12.43 2.60
C LEU A 33 0.55 -13.46 3.71
N GLY A 34 -0.34 -14.40 3.45
CA GLY A 34 -0.69 -15.47 4.40
C GLY A 34 -2.16 -15.85 4.29
N PRO A 35 -2.59 -16.95 4.95
CA PRO A 35 -3.96 -17.40 4.91
C PRO A 35 -4.94 -16.43 5.58
N ASN A 36 -6.25 -16.68 5.39
CA ASN A 36 -7.29 -15.91 6.06
C ASN A 36 -7.17 -16.07 7.58
N GLY A 37 -7.30 -14.94 8.30
CA GLY A 37 -7.16 -14.94 9.75
C GLY A 37 -5.72 -14.94 10.28
N ALA A 38 -4.70 -14.91 9.42
CA ALA A 38 -3.29 -14.87 9.83
C ALA A 38 -2.87 -13.54 10.50
N GLY A 39 -3.71 -12.51 10.47
CA GLY A 39 -3.41 -11.20 11.08
C GLY A 39 -2.93 -10.12 10.10
N LYS A 40 -2.85 -10.41 8.77
CA LYS A 40 -2.35 -9.47 7.74
C LYS A 40 -2.97 -8.08 7.84
N THR A 41 -4.30 -8.00 7.73
CA THR A 41 -5.04 -6.72 7.76
C THR A 41 -4.80 -5.96 9.06
N THR A 42 -4.69 -6.66 10.20
CA THR A 42 -4.38 -6.03 11.49
C THR A 42 -2.97 -5.45 11.50
N CYS A 43 -1.97 -6.22 11.06
CA CYS A 43 -0.58 -5.74 10.92
C CYS A 43 -0.50 -4.52 9.99
N PHE A 44 -1.13 -4.63 8.84
CA PHE A 44 -1.18 -3.56 7.85
C PHE A 44 -1.84 -2.29 8.42
N TYR A 45 -2.99 -2.43 9.10
CA TYR A 45 -3.70 -1.29 9.69
C TYR A 45 -2.97 -0.68 10.90
N MET A 46 -2.17 -1.46 11.63
CA MET A 46 -1.26 -0.89 12.64
C MET A 46 -0.19 -0.01 11.98
N ILE A 47 0.36 -0.42 10.82
CA ILE A 47 1.33 0.38 10.07
C ILE A 47 0.68 1.62 9.46
N VAL A 48 -0.53 1.52 8.90
CA VAL A 48 -1.30 2.68 8.40
C VAL A 48 -1.64 3.67 9.49
N GLY A 49 -1.86 3.22 10.74
CA GLY A 49 -2.33 4.02 11.87
C GLY A 49 -3.86 4.06 12.01
N LEU A 50 -4.56 3.08 11.42
CA LEU A 50 -6.00 2.87 11.58
C LEU A 50 -6.32 2.05 12.84
N VAL A 51 -5.40 1.18 13.25
CA VAL A 51 -5.52 0.34 14.45
C VAL A 51 -4.31 0.63 15.35
N PRO A 52 -4.52 0.98 16.64
CA PRO A 52 -3.40 1.14 17.57
C PRO A 52 -2.79 -0.23 17.90
N ALA A 53 -1.46 -0.30 17.93
CA ALA A 53 -0.73 -1.45 18.45
C ALA A 53 -0.85 -1.50 19.99
N ASP A 54 -0.96 -2.69 20.56
CA ASP A 54 -0.98 -2.86 22.02
C ASP A 54 0.45 -2.93 22.60
N ALA A 55 1.44 -3.32 21.76
CA ALA A 55 2.87 -3.30 22.08
C ALA A 55 3.68 -3.22 20.78
N GLY A 56 5.00 -3.00 20.94
CA GLY A 56 5.94 -2.87 19.83
C GLY A 56 6.14 -1.43 19.39
N GLN A 57 6.89 -1.25 18.32
CA GLN A 57 7.31 0.05 17.83
C GLN A 57 7.26 0.14 16.31
N ILE A 58 6.87 1.31 15.79
CA ILE A 58 6.91 1.64 14.36
C ILE A 58 7.75 2.90 14.20
N VAL A 59 8.83 2.80 13.43
CA VAL A 59 9.78 3.88 13.16
C VAL A 59 9.81 4.17 11.66
N LEU A 60 9.69 5.42 11.28
CA LEU A 60 9.83 5.90 9.91
C LEU A 60 10.98 6.91 9.83
N ASP A 61 12.03 6.58 9.08
CA ASP A 61 13.24 7.40 8.91
C ASP A 61 13.83 7.90 10.24
N GLY A 62 13.90 7.02 11.25
CA GLY A 62 14.42 7.32 12.58
C GLY A 62 13.43 7.99 13.52
N LYS A 63 12.23 8.35 13.04
CA LYS A 63 11.17 8.92 13.86
C LYS A 63 10.17 7.87 14.29
N GLU A 64 9.92 7.76 15.59
CA GLU A 64 8.87 6.90 16.10
C GLU A 64 7.49 7.48 15.77
N ILE A 65 6.63 6.64 15.16
CA ILE A 65 5.27 6.99 14.76
C ILE A 65 4.21 6.02 15.33
N THR A 66 4.58 5.20 16.30
CA THR A 66 3.73 4.14 16.85
C THR A 66 2.37 4.66 17.33
N ALA A 67 2.36 5.74 18.10
CA ALA A 67 1.15 6.35 18.65
C ALA A 67 0.46 7.34 17.69
N GLU A 68 1.09 7.63 16.53
CA GLU A 68 0.57 8.62 15.61
C GLU A 68 -0.63 8.08 14.81
N PRO A 69 -1.73 8.81 14.72
CA PRO A 69 -2.88 8.44 13.90
C PRO A 69 -2.55 8.60 12.41
N MET A 70 -3.35 7.96 11.55
CA MET A 70 -3.15 7.93 10.09
C MET A 70 -2.89 9.32 9.47
N TYR A 71 -3.66 10.35 9.86
CA TYR A 71 -3.49 11.71 9.31
C TYR A 71 -2.13 12.34 9.66
N ALA A 72 -1.57 12.02 10.82
CA ALA A 72 -0.24 12.48 11.21
C ALA A 72 0.84 11.70 10.45
N ARG A 73 0.66 10.38 10.27
CA ARG A 73 1.57 9.55 9.46
C ARG A 73 1.60 10.01 8.00
N ALA A 74 0.47 10.47 7.45
CA ALA A 74 0.42 11.05 6.11
C ALA A 74 1.35 12.27 5.98
N LYS A 75 1.45 13.13 7.00
CA LYS A 75 2.39 14.27 7.02
C LYS A 75 3.85 13.84 7.05
N TYR A 76 4.16 12.63 7.53
CA TYR A 76 5.51 12.05 7.49
C TYR A 76 5.79 11.28 6.19
N GLY A 77 4.82 11.25 5.27
CA GLY A 77 4.99 10.64 3.95
C GLY A 77 4.48 9.21 3.85
N VAL A 78 3.56 8.78 4.72
CA VAL A 78 2.86 7.50 4.58
C VAL A 78 1.60 7.70 3.74
N GLY A 79 1.60 7.22 2.51
CA GLY A 79 0.43 7.17 1.65
C GLY A 79 -0.35 5.86 1.86
N TYR A 80 -1.67 5.93 1.75
CA TYR A 80 -2.55 4.77 1.88
C TYR A 80 -3.56 4.73 0.74
N LEU A 81 -3.65 3.58 0.09
CA LEU A 81 -4.61 3.30 -0.96
C LEU A 81 -5.50 2.14 -0.53
N PRO A 82 -6.75 2.41 -0.12
CA PRO A 82 -7.67 1.39 0.35
C PRO A 82 -8.13 0.44 -0.78
N GLN A 83 -8.67 -0.71 -0.37
CA GLN A 83 -9.30 -1.66 -1.28
C GLN A 83 -10.52 -1.04 -1.97
N GLU A 84 -11.36 -0.34 -1.21
CA GLU A 84 -12.56 0.31 -1.76
C GLU A 84 -12.22 1.63 -2.47
N PRO A 85 -12.99 2.00 -3.52
CA PRO A 85 -12.80 3.25 -4.23
C PRO A 85 -12.86 4.46 -3.28
N SER A 86 -11.81 5.28 -3.31
CA SER A 86 -11.65 6.44 -2.42
C SER A 86 -11.78 7.78 -3.14
N VAL A 87 -12.03 7.78 -4.46
CA VAL A 87 -12.21 9.01 -5.25
C VAL A 87 -13.40 9.83 -4.75
N PHE A 88 -13.25 11.14 -4.69
CA PHE A 88 -14.38 12.04 -4.41
C PHE A 88 -15.30 12.11 -5.63
N ARG A 89 -16.38 11.34 -5.58
CA ARG A 89 -17.27 11.06 -6.73
C ARG A 89 -17.88 12.29 -7.37
N LYS A 90 -18.09 13.36 -6.60
CA LYS A 90 -18.74 14.61 -7.05
C LYS A 90 -17.77 15.69 -7.54
N LEU A 91 -16.48 15.48 -7.35
CA LEU A 91 -15.42 16.37 -7.81
C LEU A 91 -14.88 15.92 -9.15
N SER A 92 -14.33 16.86 -9.92
CA SER A 92 -13.57 16.54 -11.14
C SER A 92 -12.29 15.75 -10.78
N VAL A 93 -11.68 15.12 -11.78
CA VAL A 93 -10.37 14.48 -11.62
C VAL A 93 -9.32 15.50 -11.16
N ALA A 94 -9.29 16.66 -11.82
CA ALA A 94 -8.38 17.74 -11.44
C ALA A 94 -8.59 18.19 -10.00
N ASP A 95 -9.85 18.37 -9.56
CA ASP A 95 -10.14 18.79 -8.19
C ASP A 95 -9.85 17.71 -7.15
N ASN A 96 -9.99 16.43 -7.49
CA ASN A 96 -9.56 15.32 -6.63
C ASN A 96 -8.06 15.39 -6.28
N ILE A 97 -7.23 15.79 -7.24
CA ILE A 97 -5.78 15.93 -7.05
C ILE A 97 -5.47 17.29 -6.38
N ARG A 98 -6.09 18.37 -6.85
CA ARG A 98 -5.87 19.74 -6.36
C ARG A 98 -6.11 19.87 -4.87
N LEU A 99 -7.15 19.24 -4.32
CA LEU A 99 -7.43 19.22 -2.89
C LEU A 99 -6.24 18.79 -2.03
N VAL A 100 -5.46 17.81 -2.50
CA VAL A 100 -4.26 17.37 -1.79
C VAL A 100 -3.10 18.33 -2.00
N LEU A 101 -2.95 18.87 -3.22
CA LEU A 101 -1.93 19.88 -3.51
C LEU A 101 -2.12 21.17 -2.69
N GLU A 102 -3.36 21.53 -2.35
CA GLU A 102 -3.66 22.69 -1.50
C GLU A 102 -3.13 22.54 -0.07
N LEU A 103 -2.98 21.30 0.42
CA LEU A 103 -2.40 21.03 1.74
C LEU A 103 -0.86 21.15 1.76
N ARG A 104 -0.22 21.34 0.59
CA ARG A 104 1.23 21.46 0.47
C ARG A 104 1.67 22.90 0.66
N GLU A 105 2.29 23.16 1.81
CA GLU A 105 2.82 24.48 2.18
C GLU A 105 4.10 24.88 1.41
N ASP A 106 4.77 23.88 0.78
CA ASP A 106 5.98 24.07 -0.01
C ASP A 106 5.70 24.54 -1.45
N LEU A 107 4.44 24.60 -1.88
CA LEU A 107 4.04 25.02 -3.22
C LEU A 107 3.21 26.31 -3.18
N ASP A 108 3.59 27.27 -4.01
CA ASP A 108 2.74 28.39 -4.38
C ASP A 108 1.64 27.94 -5.39
N ARG A 109 0.77 28.86 -5.76
CA ARG A 109 -0.33 28.57 -6.72
C ARG A 109 0.21 28.00 -8.04
N ASN A 110 1.21 28.65 -8.62
CA ASN A 110 1.79 28.23 -9.90
C ASN A 110 2.49 26.87 -9.77
N GLY A 111 3.12 26.59 -8.63
CA GLY A 111 3.71 25.28 -8.31
C GLY A 111 2.69 24.18 -8.24
N ARG A 112 1.52 24.45 -7.62
CA ARG A 112 0.39 23.49 -7.56
C ARG A 112 -0.20 23.19 -8.93
N ASP A 113 -0.34 24.22 -9.79
CA ASP A 113 -0.86 24.03 -11.14
C ASP A 113 0.09 23.18 -11.98
N ARG A 114 1.42 23.43 -11.92
CA ARG A 114 2.42 22.60 -12.61
C ARG A 114 2.46 21.16 -12.10
N GLU A 115 2.37 20.97 -10.77
CA GLU A 115 2.34 19.63 -10.20
C GLU A 115 1.06 18.87 -10.58
N LEU A 116 -0.09 19.56 -10.65
CA LEU A 116 -1.33 18.98 -11.14
C LEU A 116 -1.18 18.47 -12.57
N GLU A 117 -0.69 19.33 -13.48
CA GLU A 117 -0.45 18.96 -14.88
C GLU A 117 0.49 17.77 -14.98
N SER A 118 1.60 17.79 -14.22
CA SER A 118 2.56 16.70 -14.18
C SER A 118 1.93 15.37 -13.74
N LEU A 119 1.11 15.38 -12.70
CA LEU A 119 0.44 14.17 -12.21
C LEU A 119 -0.64 13.65 -13.17
N LEU A 120 -1.37 14.54 -13.84
CA LEU A 120 -2.35 14.18 -14.87
C LEU A 120 -1.68 13.48 -16.06
N ASP A 121 -0.55 13.99 -16.51
CA ASP A 121 0.24 13.39 -17.61
C ASP A 121 0.88 12.08 -17.19
N GLU A 122 1.53 12.06 -16.02
CA GLU A 122 2.24 10.89 -15.48
C GLU A 122 1.32 9.67 -15.34
N LEU A 123 0.11 9.90 -14.83
CA LEU A 123 -0.88 8.84 -14.64
C LEU A 123 -1.83 8.68 -15.85
N GLN A 124 -1.59 9.44 -16.94
CA GLN A 124 -2.37 9.36 -18.17
C GLN A 124 -3.89 9.58 -17.95
N VAL A 125 -4.25 10.55 -17.11
CA VAL A 125 -5.62 10.91 -16.79
C VAL A 125 -6.00 12.33 -17.21
N GLY A 126 -5.12 13.02 -17.96
CA GLY A 126 -5.37 14.37 -18.47
C GLY A 126 -6.61 14.48 -19.38
N HIS A 127 -6.90 13.44 -20.18
CA HIS A 127 -8.08 13.40 -21.06
C HIS A 127 -9.43 13.36 -20.32
N VAL A 128 -9.42 13.01 -19.01
CA VAL A 128 -10.60 12.99 -18.14
C VAL A 128 -10.52 14.02 -17.01
N ALA A 129 -9.61 14.99 -17.09
CA ALA A 129 -9.33 15.96 -16.02
C ALA A 129 -10.58 16.69 -15.51
N GLU A 130 -11.49 17.05 -16.42
CA GLU A 130 -12.75 17.77 -16.11
C GLU A 130 -13.93 16.84 -15.80
N GLN A 131 -13.78 15.53 -15.96
CA GLN A 131 -14.84 14.57 -15.65
C GLN A 131 -14.96 14.36 -14.14
N ILE A 132 -16.21 14.16 -13.68
CA ILE A 132 -16.47 13.85 -12.27
C ILE A 132 -16.04 12.42 -11.93
N GLY A 133 -15.54 12.21 -10.72
CA GLY A 133 -15.05 10.91 -10.26
C GLY A 133 -16.07 9.76 -10.36
N ALA A 134 -17.37 10.09 -10.37
CA ALA A 134 -18.45 9.11 -10.50
C ALA A 134 -18.55 8.48 -11.89
N SER A 135 -18.06 9.16 -12.95
CA SER A 135 -18.16 8.71 -14.35
C SER A 135 -16.95 7.91 -14.83
N LEU A 136 -15.92 7.79 -14.02
CA LEU A 136 -14.66 7.12 -14.38
C LEU A 136 -14.82 5.61 -14.48
N SER A 137 -14.15 5.01 -15.45
CA SER A 137 -13.91 3.57 -15.49
C SER A 137 -13.08 3.10 -14.28
N GLY A 138 -13.05 1.81 -14.03
CA GLY A 138 -12.26 1.24 -12.91
C GLY A 138 -10.78 1.60 -12.98
N GLY A 139 -10.17 1.48 -14.16
CA GLY A 139 -8.77 1.80 -14.39
C GLY A 139 -8.45 3.30 -14.24
N GLU A 140 -9.27 4.17 -14.84
CA GLU A 140 -9.12 5.63 -14.69
C GLU A 140 -9.24 6.05 -13.23
N ARG A 141 -10.25 5.55 -12.53
CA ARG A 141 -10.47 5.81 -11.11
C ARG A 141 -9.25 5.42 -10.28
N ARG A 142 -8.68 4.23 -10.52
CA ARG A 142 -7.49 3.78 -9.80
C ARG A 142 -6.29 4.69 -10.06
N ARG A 143 -6.07 5.11 -11.32
CA ARG A 143 -5.01 6.06 -11.66
C ARG A 143 -5.21 7.43 -11.00
N VAL A 144 -6.44 7.92 -10.91
CA VAL A 144 -6.76 9.18 -10.20
C VAL A 144 -6.49 9.06 -8.69
N GLU A 145 -6.87 7.94 -8.07
CA GLU A 145 -6.59 7.69 -6.65
C GLU A 145 -5.08 7.70 -6.35
N ILE A 146 -4.29 7.15 -7.26
CA ILE A 146 -2.83 7.14 -7.15
C ILE A 146 -2.25 8.52 -7.41
N ALA A 147 -2.71 9.25 -8.42
CA ALA A 147 -2.32 10.63 -8.67
C ALA A 147 -2.57 11.51 -7.43
N ARG A 148 -3.74 11.35 -6.82
CA ARG A 148 -4.10 12.03 -5.57
C ARG A 148 -3.16 11.65 -4.42
N ALA A 149 -2.82 10.37 -4.28
CA ALA A 149 -1.88 9.92 -3.25
C ALA A 149 -0.47 10.48 -3.49
N LEU A 150 -0.01 10.51 -4.74
CA LEU A 150 1.29 11.08 -5.14
C LEU A 150 1.39 12.59 -4.91
N ALA A 151 0.26 13.31 -5.02
CA ALA A 151 0.20 14.75 -4.73
C ALA A 151 0.69 15.10 -3.31
N ALA A 152 0.55 14.18 -2.36
CA ALA A 152 1.06 14.32 -0.99
C ALA A 152 2.57 14.07 -0.85
N ARG A 153 3.29 13.71 -1.95
CA ARG A 153 4.71 13.30 -1.95
C ARG A 153 5.03 12.19 -0.94
N PRO A 154 4.38 11.03 -1.05
CA PRO A 154 4.62 9.95 -0.12
C PRO A 154 6.04 9.40 -0.28
N ARG A 155 6.64 8.98 0.84
CA ARG A 155 7.87 8.18 0.89
C ARG A 155 7.56 6.69 0.82
N LEU A 156 6.40 6.32 1.33
CA LEU A 156 5.86 4.96 1.35
C LEU A 156 4.43 4.96 0.87
N MET A 157 4.06 3.93 0.11
CA MET A 157 2.68 3.65 -0.29
C MET A 157 2.23 2.30 0.27
N LEU A 158 1.13 2.32 0.98
CA LEU A 158 0.51 1.14 1.56
C LEU A 158 -0.73 0.80 0.72
N LEU A 159 -0.70 -0.35 0.02
CA LEU A 159 -1.75 -0.79 -0.90
C LEU A 159 -2.52 -1.95 -0.30
N ASP A 160 -3.80 -1.72 -0.01
CA ASP A 160 -4.69 -2.71 0.59
C ASP A 160 -5.45 -3.45 -0.50
N GLU A 161 -5.14 -4.74 -0.67
CA GLU A 161 -5.73 -5.66 -1.64
C GLU A 161 -5.90 -5.06 -3.06
N PRO A 162 -4.82 -4.54 -3.68
CA PRO A 162 -4.92 -3.83 -4.95
C PRO A 162 -5.38 -4.72 -6.12
N PHE A 163 -5.27 -6.06 -6.02
CA PHE A 163 -5.68 -7.02 -7.05
C PHE A 163 -7.05 -7.65 -6.79
N ALA A 164 -7.73 -7.29 -5.67
CA ALA A 164 -9.01 -7.88 -5.31
C ALA A 164 -10.10 -7.48 -6.32
N GLY A 165 -10.76 -8.49 -6.91
CA GLY A 165 -11.88 -8.27 -7.84
C GLY A 165 -11.49 -7.57 -9.16
N VAL A 166 -10.21 -7.57 -9.50
CA VAL A 166 -9.67 -6.93 -10.71
C VAL A 166 -9.58 -7.95 -11.84
N ASP A 167 -9.97 -7.54 -13.06
CA ASP A 167 -9.82 -8.36 -14.25
C ASP A 167 -8.35 -8.49 -14.68
N PRO A 168 -7.97 -9.57 -15.43
CA PRO A 168 -6.56 -9.82 -15.79
C PRO A 168 -5.86 -8.70 -16.57
N ILE A 169 -6.59 -7.89 -17.33
CA ILE A 169 -6.02 -6.76 -18.09
C ILE A 169 -5.63 -5.65 -17.12
N SER A 170 -6.54 -5.34 -16.20
CA SER A 170 -6.33 -4.31 -15.17
C SER A 170 -5.26 -4.70 -14.14
N VAL A 171 -5.02 -6.00 -13.89
CA VAL A 171 -3.87 -6.46 -13.07
C VAL A 171 -2.55 -5.94 -13.64
N GLY A 172 -2.34 -6.05 -14.95
CA GLY A 172 -1.12 -5.53 -15.60
C GLY A 172 -0.95 -4.02 -15.45
N GLU A 173 -2.04 -3.26 -15.39
CA GLU A 173 -2.01 -1.81 -15.12
C GLU A 173 -1.56 -1.51 -13.70
N ILE A 174 -2.12 -2.21 -12.70
CA ILE A 174 -1.73 -2.07 -11.30
C ILE A 174 -0.25 -2.43 -11.11
N GLN A 175 0.20 -3.50 -11.72
CA GLN A 175 1.62 -3.90 -11.68
C GLN A 175 2.54 -2.84 -12.29
N ARG A 176 2.14 -2.19 -13.40
CA ARG A 176 2.90 -1.06 -13.99
C ARG A 176 2.96 0.13 -13.03
N ILE A 177 1.87 0.44 -12.36
CA ILE A 177 1.80 1.52 -11.37
C ILE A 177 2.72 1.21 -10.18
N VAL A 178 2.70 0.00 -9.64
CA VAL A 178 3.60 -0.39 -8.53
C VAL A 178 5.07 -0.25 -8.93
N ARG A 179 5.44 -0.72 -10.14
CA ARG A 179 6.81 -0.52 -10.66
C ARG A 179 7.15 0.96 -10.83
N HIS A 180 6.19 1.77 -11.25
CA HIS A 180 6.37 3.22 -11.37
C HIS A 180 6.64 3.87 -10.00
N LEU A 181 5.88 3.53 -8.96
CA LEU A 181 6.12 3.98 -7.58
C LEU A 181 7.52 3.59 -7.10
N LYS A 182 7.92 2.32 -7.30
CA LYS A 182 9.26 1.83 -6.99
C LYS A 182 10.35 2.65 -7.69
N ASN A 183 10.20 2.91 -8.99
CA ASN A 183 11.17 3.67 -9.78
C ASN A 183 11.29 5.13 -9.33
N ARG A 184 10.26 5.69 -8.71
CA ARG A 184 10.29 7.00 -8.03
C ARG A 184 10.99 6.97 -6.67
N GLY A 185 11.50 5.81 -6.23
CA GLY A 185 12.10 5.65 -4.92
C GLY A 185 11.09 5.54 -3.78
N ILE A 186 9.81 5.31 -4.08
CA ILE A 186 8.74 5.13 -3.09
C ILE A 186 8.75 3.67 -2.64
N GLY A 187 8.85 3.41 -1.33
CA GLY A 187 8.66 2.08 -0.79
C GLY A 187 7.19 1.67 -0.86
N VAL A 188 6.89 0.43 -1.27
CA VAL A 188 5.52 -0.05 -1.43
C VAL A 188 5.28 -1.28 -0.57
N LEU A 189 4.30 -1.21 0.34
CA LEU A 189 3.80 -2.38 1.07
C LEU A 189 2.46 -2.80 0.48
N ILE A 190 2.35 -4.06 0.11
CA ILE A 190 1.14 -4.63 -0.48
C ILE A 190 0.63 -5.75 0.42
N THR A 191 -0.65 -5.71 0.79
CA THR A 191 -1.36 -6.88 1.31
C THR A 191 -2.40 -7.32 0.27
N ASP A 192 -2.44 -8.62 -0.03
CA ASP A 192 -3.41 -9.17 -0.98
C ASP A 192 -3.62 -10.67 -0.71
N HIS A 193 -4.73 -11.19 -1.19
CA HIS A 193 -5.01 -12.62 -1.21
C HIS A 193 -4.61 -13.26 -2.56
N ASN A 194 -4.35 -12.47 -3.58
CA ASN A 194 -3.87 -12.92 -4.88
C ASN A 194 -2.33 -13.07 -4.86
N VAL A 195 -1.90 -14.23 -4.39
CA VAL A 195 -0.48 -14.54 -4.12
C VAL A 195 0.38 -14.42 -5.36
N ARG A 196 -0.11 -14.95 -6.49
CA ARG A 196 0.65 -14.98 -7.76
C ARG A 196 0.98 -13.57 -8.22
N GLU A 197 -0.02 -12.71 -8.29
CA GLU A 197 0.12 -11.33 -8.78
C GLU A 197 1.00 -10.50 -7.84
N THR A 198 0.87 -10.73 -6.53
CA THR A 198 1.66 -10.01 -5.52
C THR A 198 3.12 -10.46 -5.53
N LEU A 199 3.41 -11.76 -5.48
CA LEU A 199 4.78 -12.27 -5.53
C LEU A 199 5.48 -11.91 -6.84
N GLY A 200 4.73 -11.83 -7.95
CA GLY A 200 5.28 -11.47 -9.27
C GLY A 200 5.82 -10.04 -9.37
N ILE A 201 5.54 -9.16 -8.40
CA ILE A 201 6.01 -7.77 -8.39
C ILE A 201 6.80 -7.38 -7.13
N CYS A 202 6.83 -8.24 -6.12
CA CYS A 202 7.55 -7.97 -4.87
C CYS A 202 9.04 -8.29 -5.01
N ASP A 203 9.89 -7.47 -4.37
CA ASP A 203 11.30 -7.80 -4.17
C ASP A 203 11.46 -8.88 -3.09
N ARG A 204 10.62 -8.79 -2.05
CA ARG A 204 10.48 -9.80 -0.99
C ARG A 204 9.09 -9.75 -0.37
N ALA A 205 8.76 -10.79 0.38
CA ALA A 205 7.50 -10.83 1.11
C ALA A 205 7.67 -11.44 2.51
N TYR A 206 6.68 -11.14 3.34
CA TYR A 206 6.46 -11.75 4.64
C TYR A 206 5.22 -12.64 4.56
N ILE A 207 5.37 -13.89 4.95
CA ILE A 207 4.24 -14.83 5.04
C ILE A 207 3.84 -14.91 6.50
N LEU A 208 2.64 -14.45 6.81
CA LEU A 208 2.06 -14.53 8.15
C LEU A 208 1.29 -15.84 8.32
N ASN A 209 1.40 -16.41 9.50
CA ASN A 209 0.53 -17.48 9.97
C ASN A 209 0.27 -17.33 11.48
N GLU A 210 -0.96 -17.52 11.91
CA GLU A 210 -1.40 -17.50 13.33
C GLU A 210 -0.88 -16.29 14.14
N GLY A 211 -0.81 -15.12 13.50
CA GLY A 211 -0.41 -13.86 14.13
C GLY A 211 1.09 -13.58 14.20
N GLY A 212 1.94 -14.44 13.63
CA GLY A 212 3.38 -14.28 13.54
C GLY A 212 3.91 -14.39 12.11
N VAL A 213 5.19 -14.08 11.92
CA VAL A 213 5.88 -14.28 10.64
C VAL A 213 6.33 -15.72 10.54
N LEU A 214 5.75 -16.49 9.60
CA LEU A 214 6.16 -17.86 9.29
C LEU A 214 7.46 -17.91 8.49
N ALA A 215 7.57 -17.04 7.49
CA ALA A 215 8.75 -16.94 6.62
C ALA A 215 8.84 -15.55 6.00
N GLN A 216 10.05 -15.15 5.62
CA GLN A 216 10.32 -13.93 4.88
C GLN A 216 11.44 -14.15 3.87
N GLY A 217 11.42 -13.45 2.75
CA GLY A 217 12.49 -13.52 1.75
C GLY A 217 12.00 -13.17 0.34
N ALA A 218 12.90 -13.36 -0.62
CA ALA A 218 12.56 -13.21 -2.03
C ALA A 218 11.52 -14.25 -2.47
N PRO A 219 10.70 -13.96 -3.50
CA PRO A 219 9.65 -14.85 -3.98
C PRO A 219 10.10 -16.30 -4.19
N ASP A 220 11.22 -16.52 -4.88
CA ASP A 220 11.74 -17.88 -5.15
C ASP A 220 12.06 -18.66 -3.88
N ALA A 221 12.64 -17.99 -2.87
CA ALA A 221 12.96 -18.62 -1.58
C ALA A 221 11.67 -19.01 -0.82
N LEU A 222 10.64 -18.17 -0.88
CA LEU A 222 9.33 -18.45 -0.26
C LEU A 222 8.61 -19.60 -0.98
N LEU A 223 8.68 -19.67 -2.29
CA LEU A 223 8.09 -20.75 -3.10
C LEU A 223 8.77 -22.11 -2.85
N ALA A 224 10.07 -22.10 -2.55
CA ALA A 224 10.83 -23.30 -2.20
C ALA A 224 10.65 -23.74 -0.74
N ASN A 225 10.08 -22.89 0.13
CA ASN A 225 9.95 -23.16 1.55
C ASN A 225 8.83 -24.20 1.82
N PRO A 226 9.14 -25.37 2.43
CA PRO A 226 8.17 -26.44 2.66
C PRO A 226 7.02 -26.02 3.58
N ASP A 227 7.27 -25.20 4.60
CA ASP A 227 6.24 -24.75 5.54
C ASP A 227 5.29 -23.76 4.87
N VAL A 228 5.81 -22.83 4.04
CA VAL A 228 4.99 -21.92 3.25
C VAL A 228 4.09 -22.69 2.29
N ARG A 229 4.64 -23.70 1.60
CA ARG A 229 3.83 -24.55 0.70
C ARG A 229 2.76 -25.29 1.46
N ARG A 230 3.10 -25.94 2.58
CA ARG A 230 2.14 -26.73 3.38
C ARG A 230 1.01 -25.88 3.96
N VAL A 231 1.32 -24.66 4.45
CA VAL A 231 0.38 -23.84 5.23
C VAL A 231 -0.41 -22.89 4.35
N TYR A 232 0.16 -22.43 3.22
CA TYR A 232 -0.42 -21.33 2.49
C TYR A 232 -0.56 -21.56 0.97
N LEU A 233 0.50 -21.98 0.27
CA LEU A 233 0.47 -22.04 -1.19
C LEU A 233 -0.17 -23.31 -1.75
N GLY A 234 -0.04 -24.43 -1.05
CA GLY A 234 -0.32 -25.78 -1.59
C GLY A 234 0.84 -26.32 -2.41
N GLU A 235 0.89 -27.66 -2.55
CA GLU A 235 2.03 -28.34 -3.21
C GLU A 235 2.13 -28.09 -4.71
N THR A 236 1.00 -27.81 -5.36
CA THR A 236 0.92 -27.62 -6.83
C THR A 236 1.09 -26.17 -7.28
N PHE A 237 1.27 -25.24 -6.35
CA PHE A 237 1.38 -23.81 -6.68
C PHE A 237 2.66 -23.53 -7.51
N ARG A 238 2.49 -22.73 -8.59
CA ARG A 238 3.57 -22.19 -9.45
C ARG A 238 3.24 -20.73 -9.80
N LEU A 239 4.26 -19.88 -9.92
CA LEU A 239 4.15 -18.51 -10.44
C LEU A 239 3.84 -18.51 -11.94
#